data_9c0d6b696cd41a1fb0160320bf68f2d9
#
_entry.id   9c0d6b696cd41a1fb0160320bf68f2d9
#
_cell.length_a   1.000
_cell.length_b   1.000
_cell.length_c   1.000
_cell.angle_alpha   90.00
_cell.angle_beta   90.00
_cell.angle_gamma   90.00
#
_symmetry.space_group_name_H-M   'P 1'
#
loop_
_entity.id
_entity.type
_entity.pdbx_description
1 polymer ?
#
loop_
_entity_poly.entity_id
_entity_poly.type
_entity_poly.pdbx_seq_one_letter_code
_entity_poly.pdbx_strand_id
1 'polypeptide(L)'
;RLSHSDVLIVHNDKMEIWLKEQGYTKPMVCLEIFDYLSPSVNNNTHEPNQKPIKVIYAGALNYRKNKYLYSLNDVMSKWQFELYGKRFEEDKIKDKTLFKFKGFVPSDQLIEQVSAHFGLIWEGDSIHTCSGDLGIYQKINNPHKASLYIRCNLPIIIWKEAALASFVAE
;
A
#
# COMPACT_ATOMS: atom_id res chain seq x y z
N ARG A 1 23.37 12.33 5.96
CA ARG A 1 23.61 10.95 6.51
C ARG A 1 23.98 9.95 5.42
N LEU A 2 23.41 10.04 4.22
CA LEU A 2 23.73 9.15 3.08
C LEU A 2 25.21 9.26 2.64
N SER A 3 25.85 10.42 2.85
CA SER A 3 27.25 10.64 2.51
C SER A 3 28.24 9.72 3.22
N HIS A 4 27.85 9.13 4.35
CA HIS A 4 28.68 8.21 5.15
C HIS A 4 28.50 6.73 4.79
N SER A 5 27.61 6.41 3.85
CA SER A 5 27.40 5.04 3.40
C SER A 5 28.36 4.71 2.26
N ASP A 6 28.91 3.49 2.22
CA ASP A 6 29.76 3.03 1.13
C ASP A 6 28.94 2.55 -0.07
N VAL A 7 27.79 1.92 0.21
CA VAL A 7 26.82 1.42 -0.77
C VAL A 7 25.41 1.73 -0.27
N LEU A 8 24.48 2.01 -1.17
CA LEU A 8 23.06 2.08 -0.86
C LEU A 8 22.30 0.90 -1.47
N ILE A 9 21.38 0.33 -0.68
CA ILE A 9 20.32 -0.52 -1.23
C ILE A 9 19.12 0.36 -1.48
N VAL A 10 18.70 0.44 -2.73
CA VAL A 10 17.55 1.24 -3.19
C VAL A 10 16.39 0.33 -3.60
N HIS A 11 15.18 0.85 -3.63
CA HIS A 11 14.01 0.02 -3.89
C HIS A 11 13.94 -0.43 -5.36
N ASN A 12 14.31 0.45 -6.30
CA ASN A 12 14.20 0.21 -7.74
C ASN A 12 15.06 1.22 -8.51
N ASP A 13 15.10 1.06 -9.84
CA ASP A 13 15.80 1.92 -10.77
C ASP A 13 15.37 3.40 -10.72
N LYS A 14 14.08 3.66 -10.52
CA LYS A 14 13.55 5.04 -10.41
C LYS A 14 14.09 5.74 -9.16
N MET A 15 14.23 5.04 -8.05
CA MET A 15 14.85 5.58 -6.84
C MET A 15 16.36 5.81 -7.06
N GLU A 16 17.04 4.90 -7.77
CA GLU A 16 18.44 5.05 -8.12
C GLU A 16 18.65 6.31 -8.98
N ILE A 17 17.86 6.49 -10.04
CA ILE A 17 17.91 7.67 -10.92
C ILE A 17 17.69 8.94 -10.11
N TRP A 18 16.63 8.97 -9.30
CA TRP A 18 16.31 10.12 -8.47
C TRP A 18 17.46 10.50 -7.52
N LEU A 19 18.10 9.52 -6.87
CA LEU A 19 19.23 9.77 -5.98
C LEU A 19 20.45 10.32 -6.75
N LYS A 20 20.72 9.81 -7.96
CA LYS A 20 21.79 10.34 -8.82
C LYS A 20 21.52 11.81 -9.20
N GLU A 21 20.28 12.16 -9.52
CA GLU A 21 19.86 13.53 -9.78
C GLU A 21 20.02 14.45 -8.54
N GLN A 22 19.90 13.88 -7.33
CA GLN A 22 20.19 14.59 -6.07
C GLN A 22 21.70 14.65 -5.74
N GLY A 23 22.57 14.20 -6.65
CA GLY A 23 24.03 14.28 -6.50
C GLY A 23 24.66 13.10 -5.75
N TYR A 24 23.95 12.00 -5.53
CA TYR A 24 24.54 10.82 -4.93
C TYR A 24 25.31 10.01 -5.97
N THR A 25 26.61 9.78 -5.72
CA THR A 25 27.56 9.21 -6.72
C THR A 25 28.12 7.84 -6.34
N LYS A 26 27.84 7.35 -5.14
CA LYS A 26 28.35 6.06 -4.68
C LYS A 26 27.55 4.88 -5.26
N PRO A 27 28.07 3.65 -5.19
CA PRO A 27 27.39 2.46 -5.69
C PRO A 27 26.00 2.27 -5.08
N MET A 28 25.05 1.83 -5.91
CA MET A 28 23.70 1.48 -5.50
C MET A 28 23.33 0.11 -6.03
N VAL A 29 22.54 -0.62 -5.28
CA VAL A 29 21.99 -1.94 -5.63
C VAL A 29 20.47 -1.89 -5.49
N CYS A 30 19.75 -2.23 -6.55
CA CYS A 30 18.29 -2.29 -6.54
C CYS A 30 17.82 -3.58 -5.85
N LEU A 31 16.88 -3.42 -4.91
CA LEU A 31 16.27 -4.54 -4.18
C LEU A 31 15.10 -5.16 -4.96
N GLU A 32 14.44 -4.37 -5.78
CA GLU A 32 13.19 -4.66 -6.51
C GLU A 32 12.01 -4.80 -5.55
N ILE A 33 11.55 -6.01 -5.29
CA ILE A 33 10.46 -6.26 -4.35
C ILE A 33 11.03 -6.77 -3.02
N PHE A 34 10.41 -6.33 -1.91
CA PHE A 34 10.82 -6.81 -0.59
C PHE A 34 10.41 -8.27 -0.38
N ASP A 35 11.33 -9.08 0.13
CA ASP A 35 11.02 -10.41 0.63
C ASP A 35 10.04 -10.32 1.81
N TYR A 36 9.16 -11.30 1.89
CA TYR A 36 8.20 -11.41 2.98
C TYR A 36 8.21 -12.82 3.55
N LEU A 37 9.11 -13.02 4.51
CA LEU A 37 9.26 -14.32 5.19
C LEU A 37 8.13 -14.49 6.22
N SER A 38 7.24 -15.41 5.95
CA SER A 38 6.17 -15.81 6.86
C SER A 38 5.83 -17.27 6.62
N PRO A 39 5.66 -18.10 7.68
CA PRO A 39 5.15 -19.45 7.55
C PRO A 39 3.65 -19.48 7.22
N SER A 40 2.95 -18.38 7.46
CA SER A 40 1.51 -18.30 7.28
C SER A 40 1.10 -18.35 5.81
N VAL A 41 0.00 -19.01 5.52
CA VAL A 41 -0.57 -19.17 4.19
C VAL A 41 -2.02 -18.70 4.20
N ASN A 42 -2.41 -17.95 3.19
CA ASN A 42 -3.80 -17.60 2.95
C ASN A 42 -4.48 -18.70 2.12
N ASN A 43 -5.44 -19.38 2.72
CA ASN A 43 -6.25 -20.42 2.07
C ASN A 43 -7.67 -19.91 1.74
N ASN A 44 -7.96 -18.64 1.92
CA ASN A 44 -9.26 -18.07 1.62
C ASN A 44 -9.45 -17.96 0.11
N THR A 45 -10.52 -18.53 -0.37
CA THR A 45 -10.97 -18.37 -1.76
C THR A 45 -11.97 -17.22 -1.83
N HIS A 46 -11.88 -16.42 -2.88
CA HIS A 46 -12.85 -15.36 -3.14
C HIS A 46 -13.63 -15.69 -4.40
N GLU A 47 -14.95 -15.64 -4.29
CA GLU A 47 -15.80 -15.66 -5.46
C GLU A 47 -15.69 -14.31 -6.17
N PRO A 48 -15.21 -14.25 -7.41
CA PRO A 48 -14.96 -12.97 -8.10
C PRO A 48 -16.19 -12.06 -8.17
N ASN A 49 -17.38 -12.64 -8.15
CA ASN A 49 -18.67 -11.92 -8.25
C ASN A 49 -19.32 -11.62 -6.91
N GLN A 50 -18.69 -11.97 -5.78
CA GLN A 50 -19.25 -11.70 -4.46
C GLN A 50 -19.31 -10.20 -4.18
N LYS A 51 -20.46 -9.74 -3.75
CA LYS A 51 -20.65 -8.32 -3.38
C LYS A 51 -20.93 -8.19 -1.88
N PRO A 52 -20.56 -7.08 -1.28
CA PRO A 52 -19.76 -5.97 -1.86
C PRO A 52 -18.34 -6.39 -2.20
N ILE A 53 -17.72 -5.71 -3.17
CA ILE A 53 -16.29 -5.87 -3.43
C ILE A 53 -15.53 -5.39 -2.20
N LYS A 54 -14.72 -6.27 -1.63
CA LYS A 54 -13.91 -5.97 -0.44
C LYS A 54 -12.51 -5.58 -0.83
N VAL A 55 -12.03 -4.48 -0.28
CA VAL A 55 -10.67 -3.99 -0.48
C VAL A 55 -10.02 -3.83 0.89
N ILE A 56 -8.82 -4.35 1.07
CA ILE A 56 -8.07 -4.11 2.30
C ILE A 56 -7.09 -2.96 2.15
N TYR A 57 -6.90 -2.22 3.22
CA TYR A 57 -5.78 -1.33 3.41
C TYR A 57 -5.10 -1.68 4.73
N ALA A 58 -3.81 -2.02 4.67
CA ALA A 58 -2.99 -2.34 5.84
C ALA A 58 -1.90 -1.29 6.02
N GLY A 59 -1.91 -0.57 7.15
CA GLY A 59 -0.91 0.46 7.43
C GLY A 59 -1.33 1.51 8.46
N ALA A 60 -0.64 2.64 8.45
CA ALA A 60 -1.04 3.79 9.27
C ALA A 60 -2.33 4.40 8.73
N LEU A 61 -3.31 4.65 9.60
CA LEU A 61 -4.65 5.10 9.20
C LEU A 61 -4.96 6.56 9.56
N ASN A 62 -3.99 7.29 10.10
CA ASN A 62 -4.22 8.66 10.53
C ASN A 62 -4.53 9.60 9.34
N TYR A 63 -5.48 10.48 9.52
CA TYR A 63 -5.97 11.45 8.54
C TYR A 63 -4.86 12.28 7.88
N ARG A 64 -3.89 12.74 8.68
CA ARG A 64 -2.79 13.57 8.16
C ARG A 64 -2.00 12.89 7.03
N LYS A 65 -1.84 11.57 7.07
CA LYS A 65 -1.09 10.80 6.07
C LYS A 65 -1.95 10.28 4.92
N ASN A 66 -3.23 10.05 5.18
CA ASN A 66 -4.12 9.33 4.27
C ASN A 66 -5.44 10.07 4.09
N LYS A 67 -5.40 11.35 3.76
CA LYS A 67 -6.64 12.14 3.54
C LYS A 67 -7.54 11.50 2.48
N TYR A 68 -6.95 10.91 1.44
CA TYR A 68 -7.68 10.20 0.40
C TYR A 68 -8.63 9.14 0.97
N LEU A 69 -8.18 8.38 1.99
CA LEU A 69 -8.95 7.31 2.59
C LEU A 69 -10.28 7.82 3.15
N TYR A 70 -10.25 9.00 3.75
CA TYR A 70 -11.42 9.67 4.36
C TYR A 70 -12.34 10.35 3.33
N SER A 71 -11.90 10.41 2.07
CA SER A 71 -12.68 10.94 0.94
C SER A 71 -13.23 9.84 0.02
N LEU A 72 -12.99 8.56 0.31
CA LEU A 72 -13.47 7.43 -0.51
C LEU A 72 -15.00 7.32 -0.53
N ASN A 73 -15.69 7.79 0.49
CA ASN A 73 -17.15 7.86 0.53
C ASN A 73 -17.75 8.57 -0.70
N ASP A 74 -17.03 9.55 -1.25
CA ASP A 74 -17.54 10.39 -2.32
C ASP A 74 -17.56 9.66 -3.69
N VAL A 75 -16.85 8.52 -3.82
CA VAL A 75 -16.66 7.85 -5.12
C VAL A 75 -16.89 6.33 -5.13
N MET A 76 -16.94 5.67 -3.97
CA MET A 76 -16.87 4.20 -3.86
C MET A 76 -18.04 3.57 -3.11
N SER A 77 -19.29 3.92 -3.45
CA SER A 77 -20.49 3.49 -2.72
C SER A 77 -20.80 1.99 -2.75
N LYS A 78 -20.21 1.23 -3.69
CA LYS A 78 -20.47 -0.21 -3.86
C LYS A 78 -19.36 -1.12 -3.33
N TRP A 79 -18.34 -0.55 -2.73
CA TRP A 79 -17.18 -1.27 -2.22
C TRP A 79 -17.20 -1.26 -0.69
N GLN A 80 -16.47 -2.17 -0.08
CA GLN A 80 -16.25 -2.21 1.35
C GLN A 80 -14.77 -2.23 1.65
N PHE A 81 -14.31 -1.27 2.46
CA PHE A 81 -12.92 -1.18 2.86
C PHE A 81 -12.70 -1.78 4.23
N GLU A 82 -11.86 -2.80 4.33
CA GLU A 82 -11.39 -3.34 5.60
C GLU A 82 -10.06 -2.71 5.96
N LEU A 83 -10.02 -2.00 7.08
CA LEU A 83 -8.89 -1.17 7.50
C LEU A 83 -8.12 -1.85 8.63
N TYR A 84 -6.88 -2.24 8.34
CA TYR A 84 -5.97 -2.86 9.30
C TYR A 84 -4.85 -1.88 9.66
N GLY A 85 -4.75 -1.53 10.94
CA GLY A 85 -3.72 -0.60 11.40
C GLY A 85 -4.09 0.17 12.64
N LYS A 86 -3.35 1.26 12.87
CA LYS A 86 -3.52 2.12 14.06
C LYS A 86 -3.89 3.54 13.64
N ARG A 87 -4.48 4.28 14.60
CA ARG A 87 -4.81 5.71 14.48
C ARG A 87 -5.88 6.01 13.44
N PHE A 88 -6.88 5.15 13.33
CA PHE A 88 -8.07 5.45 12.54
C PHE A 88 -8.91 6.53 13.24
N GLU A 89 -9.26 7.59 12.53
CA GLU A 89 -10.02 8.73 13.03
C GLU A 89 -11.44 8.64 12.51
N GLU A 90 -12.23 7.76 13.13
CA GLU A 90 -13.59 7.39 12.70
C GLU A 90 -14.56 8.58 12.67
N ASP A 91 -14.31 9.61 13.49
CA ASP A 91 -15.07 10.85 13.52
C ASP A 91 -14.98 11.65 12.22
N LYS A 92 -13.97 11.41 11.40
CA LYS A 92 -13.75 12.07 10.10
C LYS A 92 -14.42 11.35 8.93
N ILE A 93 -15.04 10.19 9.16
CA ILE A 93 -15.74 9.43 8.13
C ILE A 93 -17.20 9.86 8.05
N LYS A 94 -17.67 10.22 6.85
CA LYS A 94 -19.07 10.63 6.62
C LYS A 94 -20.03 9.42 6.66
N ASP A 95 -19.69 8.36 5.92
CA ASP A 95 -20.48 7.12 5.88
C ASP A 95 -19.61 5.95 6.38
N LYS A 96 -19.91 5.52 7.59
CA LYS A 96 -19.19 4.42 8.25
C LYS A 96 -19.49 3.05 7.66
N THR A 97 -20.57 2.90 6.90
CA THR A 97 -20.95 1.60 6.31
C THR A 97 -19.97 1.11 5.28
N LEU A 98 -19.24 2.03 4.63
CA LEU A 98 -18.20 1.74 3.67
C LEU A 98 -16.96 1.10 4.31
N PHE A 99 -16.72 1.35 5.59
CA PHE A 99 -15.50 0.97 6.28
C PHE A 99 -15.75 -0.04 7.39
N LYS A 100 -14.87 -1.05 7.47
CA LYS A 100 -14.75 -1.94 8.62
C LYS A 100 -13.38 -1.78 9.23
N PHE A 101 -13.30 -1.10 10.35
CA PHE A 101 -12.05 -1.00 11.09
C PHE A 101 -11.79 -2.30 11.86
N LYS A 102 -10.67 -2.93 11.57
CA LYS A 102 -10.23 -4.22 12.13
C LYS A 102 -9.15 -4.06 13.21
N GLY A 103 -8.66 -2.83 13.42
CA GLY A 103 -7.56 -2.60 14.33
C GLY A 103 -6.21 -3.07 13.79
N PHE A 104 -5.23 -3.13 14.68
CA PHE A 104 -3.91 -3.66 14.34
C PHE A 104 -3.92 -5.19 14.46
N VAL A 105 -3.51 -5.85 13.40
CA VAL A 105 -3.33 -7.29 13.34
C VAL A 105 -1.88 -7.57 12.92
N PRO A 106 -1.14 -8.45 13.60
CA PRO A 106 0.18 -8.89 13.17
C PRO A 106 0.12 -9.48 11.76
N SER A 107 1.18 -9.30 10.98
CA SER A 107 1.20 -9.67 9.56
C SER A 107 0.89 -11.13 9.30
N ASP A 108 1.43 -12.04 10.11
CA ASP A 108 1.21 -13.48 9.95
C ASP A 108 -0.26 -13.84 10.15
N GLN A 109 -0.89 -13.28 11.17
CA GLN A 109 -2.32 -13.46 11.40
C GLN A 109 -3.16 -12.81 10.30
N LEU A 110 -2.73 -11.63 9.79
CA LEU A 110 -3.42 -10.99 8.67
C LEU A 110 -3.37 -11.87 7.41
N ILE A 111 -2.21 -12.46 7.11
CA ILE A 111 -2.07 -13.38 5.97
C ILE A 111 -3.08 -14.53 6.08
N GLU A 112 -3.19 -15.17 7.24
CA GLU A 112 -4.06 -16.33 7.43
C GLU A 112 -5.56 -16.01 7.33
N GLN A 113 -5.97 -14.86 7.84
CA GLN A 113 -7.40 -14.56 8.05
C GLN A 113 -8.02 -13.63 7.02
N VAL A 114 -7.21 -12.91 6.21
CA VAL A 114 -7.76 -11.92 5.29
C VAL A 114 -8.60 -12.59 4.19
N SER A 115 -9.78 -12.03 3.98
CA SER A 115 -10.71 -12.44 2.94
C SER A 115 -11.24 -11.22 2.22
N ALA A 116 -10.51 -10.80 1.16
CA ALA A 116 -10.82 -9.62 0.37
C ALA A 116 -10.52 -9.88 -1.11
N HIS A 117 -11.03 -9.02 -2.00
CA HIS A 117 -10.82 -9.14 -3.44
C HIS A 117 -9.54 -8.43 -3.89
N PHE A 118 -9.14 -7.36 -3.19
CA PHE A 118 -7.99 -6.53 -3.56
C PHE A 118 -7.25 -5.99 -2.33
N GLY A 119 -5.95 -5.77 -2.50
CA GLY A 119 -5.13 -4.96 -1.60
C GLY A 119 -4.90 -3.57 -2.19
N LEU A 120 -5.09 -2.49 -1.41
CA LEU A 120 -4.92 -1.12 -1.86
C LEU A 120 -3.54 -0.58 -1.49
N ILE A 121 -2.80 -0.14 -2.51
CA ILE A 121 -1.57 0.64 -2.39
C ILE A 121 -1.85 2.05 -2.90
N TRP A 122 -2.11 2.96 -1.95
CA TRP A 122 -2.38 4.35 -2.22
C TRP A 122 -1.90 5.20 -1.06
N GLU A 123 -1.36 6.37 -1.34
CA GLU A 123 -0.89 7.30 -0.31
C GLU A 123 -1.20 8.75 -0.73
N GLY A 124 -1.26 9.63 0.25
CA GLY A 124 -1.37 11.06 0.02
C GLY A 124 -2.75 11.65 0.25
N ASP A 125 -3.02 12.75 -0.43
CA ASP A 125 -4.11 13.65 -0.05
C ASP A 125 -5.36 13.52 -0.94
N SER A 126 -5.25 12.88 -2.11
CA SER A 126 -6.31 12.85 -3.12
C SER A 126 -6.68 11.44 -3.55
N ILE A 127 -7.96 11.24 -3.88
CA ILE A 127 -8.50 10.00 -4.48
C ILE A 127 -8.23 9.89 -5.98
N HIS A 128 -7.85 10.98 -6.63
CA HIS A 128 -7.62 11.02 -8.08
C HIS A 128 -6.16 10.77 -8.46
N THR A 129 -5.25 11.11 -7.57
CA THR A 129 -3.81 10.94 -7.76
C THR A 129 -3.11 10.86 -6.41
N CYS A 130 -2.01 10.11 -6.34
CA CYS A 130 -1.16 10.14 -5.16
C CYS A 130 -0.42 11.49 -5.11
N SER A 131 -0.85 12.36 -4.23
CA SER A 131 -0.35 13.73 -4.05
C SER A 131 0.23 13.96 -2.66
N GLY A 132 0.88 15.12 -2.44
CA GLY A 132 1.64 15.39 -1.22
C GLY A 132 2.93 14.58 -1.15
N ASP A 133 3.75 14.80 -0.12
CA ASP A 133 5.08 14.19 0.00
C ASP A 133 5.03 12.65 -0.04
N LEU A 134 4.07 12.05 0.64
CA LEU A 134 3.92 10.59 0.68
C LEU A 134 3.41 10.02 -0.65
N GLY A 135 2.51 10.74 -1.32
CA GLY A 135 2.01 10.33 -2.63
C GLY A 135 3.09 10.42 -3.70
N ILE A 136 3.82 11.53 -3.74
CA ILE A 136 4.94 11.71 -4.69
C ILE A 136 6.04 10.67 -4.44
N TYR A 137 6.29 10.31 -3.18
CA TYR A 137 7.27 9.26 -2.84
C TYR A 137 6.94 7.91 -3.48
N GLN A 138 5.67 7.60 -3.78
CA GLN A 138 5.32 6.37 -4.50
C GLN A 138 5.89 6.29 -5.93
N LYS A 139 6.30 7.41 -6.52
CA LYS A 139 6.97 7.40 -7.85
C LYS A 139 8.36 6.76 -7.84
N ILE A 140 8.96 6.63 -6.66
CA ILE A 140 10.33 6.12 -6.50
C ILE A 140 10.44 4.98 -5.47
N ASN A 141 9.35 4.62 -4.80
CA ASN A 141 9.34 3.69 -3.69
C ASN A 141 8.57 2.41 -4.04
N ASN A 142 9.06 1.26 -3.56
CA ASN A 142 8.34 0.00 -3.55
C ASN A 142 7.82 -0.24 -2.12
N PRO A 143 6.52 -0.12 -1.88
CA PRO A 143 5.99 -0.25 -0.52
C PRO A 143 5.93 -1.71 -0.06
N HIS A 144 6.29 -1.99 1.17
CA HIS A 144 6.18 -3.31 1.81
C HIS A 144 4.76 -3.92 1.75
N LYS A 145 3.73 -3.09 1.63
CA LYS A 145 2.35 -3.55 1.47
C LYS A 145 2.17 -4.46 0.24
N ALA A 146 2.95 -4.23 -0.82
CA ALA A 146 2.89 -5.07 -2.02
C ALA A 146 3.22 -6.53 -1.67
N SER A 147 4.34 -6.76 -1.02
CA SER A 147 4.78 -8.09 -0.60
C SER A 147 3.78 -8.75 0.36
N LEU A 148 3.22 -7.97 1.29
CA LEU A 148 2.16 -8.46 2.18
C LEU A 148 0.92 -8.91 1.39
N TYR A 149 0.45 -8.11 0.42
CA TYR A 149 -0.74 -8.46 -0.37
C TYR A 149 -0.50 -9.66 -1.28
N ILE A 150 0.70 -9.80 -1.85
CA ILE A 150 1.10 -11.00 -2.58
C ILE A 150 1.04 -12.23 -1.65
N ARG A 151 1.56 -12.13 -0.43
CA ARG A 151 1.47 -13.22 0.56
C ARG A 151 0.04 -13.52 0.97
N CYS A 152 -0.85 -12.54 0.93
CA CYS A 152 -2.29 -12.71 1.13
C CYS A 152 -3.01 -13.26 -0.10
N ASN A 153 -2.32 -13.53 -1.20
CA ASN A 153 -2.89 -13.95 -2.48
C ASN A 153 -3.94 -12.97 -3.02
N LEU A 154 -3.67 -11.66 -2.88
CA LEU A 154 -4.58 -10.59 -3.29
C LEU A 154 -4.05 -9.85 -4.51
N PRO A 155 -4.85 -9.68 -5.55
CA PRO A 155 -4.60 -8.68 -6.59
C PRO A 155 -4.45 -7.29 -5.99
N ILE A 156 -3.59 -6.46 -6.59
CA ILE A 156 -3.21 -5.15 -6.05
C ILE A 156 -3.86 -4.04 -6.87
N ILE A 157 -4.49 -3.10 -6.19
CA ILE A 157 -4.88 -1.81 -6.75
C ILE A 157 -3.77 -0.81 -6.42
N ILE A 158 -3.18 -0.20 -7.44
CA ILE A 158 -2.07 0.73 -7.30
C ILE A 158 -2.22 1.92 -8.24
N TRP A 159 -1.65 3.07 -7.86
CA TRP A 159 -1.58 4.23 -8.74
C TRP A 159 -0.71 3.95 -9.96
N LYS A 160 -1.22 4.26 -11.15
CA LYS A 160 -0.56 3.96 -12.43
C LYS A 160 0.84 4.59 -12.61
N GLU A 161 1.13 5.69 -11.89
CA GLU A 161 2.43 6.36 -11.93
C GLU A 161 3.37 5.94 -10.78
N ALA A 162 2.94 5.00 -9.92
CA ALA A 162 3.80 4.46 -8.88
C ALA A 162 4.99 3.68 -9.49
N ALA A 163 6.12 3.67 -8.80
CA ALA A 163 7.29 2.94 -9.27
C ALA A 163 7.00 1.45 -9.51
N LEU A 164 6.19 0.85 -8.64
CA LEU A 164 5.85 -0.56 -8.67
C LEU A 164 4.70 -0.90 -9.66
N ALA A 165 4.11 0.09 -10.34
CA ALA A 165 2.92 -0.14 -11.18
C ALA A 165 3.18 -1.09 -12.35
N SER A 166 4.35 -1.04 -12.98
CA SER A 166 4.73 -1.96 -14.06
C SER A 166 4.79 -3.41 -13.58
N PHE A 167 5.40 -3.65 -12.43
CA PHE A 167 5.45 -4.98 -11.81
C PHE A 167 4.06 -5.55 -11.48
N VAL A 168 3.13 -4.71 -11.05
CA VAL A 168 1.75 -5.14 -10.71
C VAL A 168 0.93 -5.42 -11.96
N ALA A 169 1.30 -4.84 -13.11
CA ALA A 169 0.58 -5.02 -14.38
C ALA A 169 0.99 -6.29 -15.14
N GLU A 170 2.11 -6.92 -14.78
CA GLU A 170 2.59 -8.21 -15.31
C GLU A 170 1.87 -9.39 -14.65
#